data_ef55333fff7164eccb7a99bef36c49c6
#
_entry.id   ef55333fff7164eccb7a99bef36c49c6
#
_cell.length_a   1.000
_cell.length_b   1.000
_cell.length_c   1.000
_cell.angle_alpha   90.00
_cell.angle_beta   90.00
_cell.angle_gamma   90.00
#
_symmetry.space_group_name_H-M   'P 1'
#
loop_
_entity.id
_entity.type
_entity.pdbx_description
1 polymer ?
#
loop_
_entity_poly.entity_id
_entity_poly.type
_entity_poly.pdbx_seq_one_letter_code
_entity_poly.pdbx_strand_id
1 'polypeptide(L)'
;AAWLADTEGVKLSDVASKTSAWQKSDMERGKDYVSELQGENPHQGVKNGVGVDLYDQDSNTFTTVHSMNVFAASYSDYVRSGDGTKASDYILKREKIKAALKAYANALNRAVDSISESIEMSDGTDCQTALEKTMHREKVLIIVVPEEATEFASLLQEIANEIEQETGVKVNITYRDKALGG
;
A
#
# COMPACT_ATOMS: atom_id res chain seq x y z
N ALA A 1 -2.02 7.76 -10.97
CA ALA A 1 -2.14 8.63 -11.15
C ALA A 1 -3.33 9.50 -11.53
N ALA A 2 -4.46 8.99 -12.06
CA ALA A 2 -5.61 9.84 -12.36
C ALA A 2 -6.17 10.55 -11.12
N TRP A 3 -6.27 9.84 -10.00
CA TRP A 3 -6.76 10.41 -8.74
C TRP A 3 -5.82 11.48 -8.18
N LEU A 4 -4.52 11.36 -8.42
CA LEU A 4 -3.54 12.37 -8.02
C LEU A 4 -3.74 13.68 -8.82
N ALA A 5 -3.94 13.55 -10.12
CA ALA A 5 -4.21 14.71 -10.98
C ALA A 5 -5.51 15.40 -10.57
N ASP A 6 -6.54 14.67 -10.25
CA ASP A 6 -7.80 15.22 -9.78
C ASP A 6 -7.64 16.01 -8.49
N THR A 7 -6.85 15.47 -7.55
CA THR A 7 -6.58 16.13 -6.28
C THR A 7 -5.80 17.44 -6.49
N GLU A 8 -4.78 17.42 -7.34
CA GLU A 8 -3.97 18.61 -7.61
C GLU A 8 -4.71 19.68 -8.41
N GLY A 9 -5.64 19.27 -9.26
CA GLY A 9 -6.42 20.18 -10.09
C GLY A 9 -7.52 20.94 -9.35
N VAL A 10 -7.86 20.54 -8.13
CA VAL A 10 -8.96 21.14 -7.36
C VAL A 10 -8.43 22.12 -6.33
N LYS A 11 -9.13 23.23 -6.14
CA LYS A 11 -8.76 24.19 -5.11
C LYS A 11 -8.89 23.57 -3.73
N LEU A 12 -7.95 23.88 -2.87
CA LEU A 12 -7.90 23.34 -1.51
C LEU A 12 -9.19 23.50 -0.71
N SER A 13 -9.87 24.62 -0.86
CA SER A 13 -11.16 24.86 -0.22
C SER A 13 -12.23 23.88 -0.66
N ASP A 14 -12.13 23.38 -1.89
CA ASP A 14 -13.11 22.45 -2.46
C ASP A 14 -12.71 20.99 -2.17
N VAL A 15 -11.41 20.73 -2.07
CA VAL A 15 -10.85 19.40 -1.78
C VAL A 15 -10.95 19.07 -0.32
N ALA A 16 -10.73 20.05 0.56
CA ALA A 16 -10.55 19.84 1.99
C ALA A 16 -11.70 19.07 2.67
N SER A 17 -12.87 19.07 2.07
CA SER A 17 -14.04 18.44 2.70
C SER A 17 -14.48 17.14 2.03
N LYS A 18 -14.12 16.86 0.77
CA LYS A 18 -14.83 15.81 0.06
C LYS A 18 -13.99 14.85 -0.76
N THR A 19 -12.85 15.25 -1.29
CA THR A 19 -12.13 14.49 -2.32
C THR A 19 -10.67 14.19 -2.02
N SER A 20 -10.09 14.73 -0.94
CA SER A 20 -8.74 14.35 -0.56
C SER A 20 -8.68 12.86 -0.26
N ALA A 21 -7.75 12.17 -0.92
CA ALA A 21 -7.54 10.74 -0.67
C ALA A 21 -7.30 10.48 0.81
N TRP A 22 -6.64 11.39 1.53
CA TRP A 22 -6.28 11.21 2.93
C TRP A 22 -7.40 11.55 3.91
N GLN A 23 -8.55 12.00 3.45
CA GLN A 23 -9.77 12.13 4.26
C GLN A 23 -10.58 10.84 4.29
N LYS A 24 -10.37 9.95 3.33
CA LYS A 24 -11.00 8.63 3.31
C LYS A 24 -10.31 7.71 4.33
N SER A 25 -11.00 6.65 4.74
CA SER A 25 -10.38 5.60 5.55
C SER A 25 -9.26 4.90 4.81
N ASP A 26 -8.34 4.27 5.53
CA ASP A 26 -7.26 3.49 4.92
C ASP A 26 -7.80 2.41 3.98
N MET A 27 -8.92 1.79 4.35
CA MET A 27 -9.55 0.75 3.53
C MET A 27 -10.08 1.31 2.21
N GLU A 28 -10.77 2.44 2.24
CA GLU A 28 -11.33 3.06 1.03
C GLU A 28 -10.23 3.53 0.10
N ARG A 29 -9.19 4.16 0.64
CA ARG A 29 -8.02 4.56 -0.14
C ARG A 29 -7.32 3.35 -0.75
N GLY A 30 -7.14 2.30 0.04
CA GLY A 30 -6.53 1.07 -0.46
C GLY A 30 -7.28 0.51 -1.65
N LYS A 31 -8.61 0.48 -1.60
CA LYS A 31 -9.44 0.04 -2.72
C LYS A 31 -9.30 0.93 -3.96
N ASP A 32 -9.20 2.25 -3.76
CA ASP A 32 -9.00 3.19 -4.87
C ASP A 32 -7.67 2.92 -5.57
N TYR A 33 -6.60 2.72 -4.82
CA TYR A 33 -5.28 2.41 -5.37
C TYR A 33 -5.23 1.06 -6.08
N VAL A 34 -5.88 0.05 -5.50
CA VAL A 34 -6.02 -1.27 -6.14
C VAL A 34 -6.73 -1.13 -7.48
N SER A 35 -7.85 -0.41 -7.51
CA SER A 35 -8.61 -0.19 -8.75
C SER A 35 -7.79 0.52 -9.81
N GLU A 36 -7.00 1.51 -9.42
CA GLU A 36 -6.10 2.21 -10.34
C GLU A 36 -5.04 1.27 -10.90
N LEU A 37 -4.35 0.52 -10.04
CA LEU A 37 -3.31 -0.40 -10.47
C LEU A 37 -3.84 -1.53 -11.33
N GLN A 38 -5.04 -2.05 -11.03
CA GLN A 38 -5.69 -3.06 -11.87
C GLN A 38 -6.08 -2.48 -13.23
N GLY A 39 -6.48 -1.19 -13.27
CA GLY A 39 -6.75 -0.48 -14.51
C GLY A 39 -5.52 -0.32 -15.38
N GLU A 40 -4.36 -0.09 -14.79
CA GLU A 40 -3.08 -0.01 -15.48
C GLU A 40 -2.56 -1.38 -15.93
N ASN A 41 -2.98 -2.45 -15.24
CA ASN A 41 -2.52 -3.83 -15.47
C ASN A 41 -3.74 -4.77 -15.60
N PRO A 42 -4.57 -4.62 -16.67
CA PRO A 42 -5.86 -5.29 -16.74
C PRO A 42 -5.80 -6.82 -16.77
N HIS A 43 -4.65 -7.39 -17.13
CA HIS A 43 -4.44 -8.84 -17.15
C HIS A 43 -3.92 -9.39 -15.82
N GLN A 44 -3.62 -8.52 -14.86
CA GLN A 44 -3.05 -8.90 -13.57
C GLN A 44 -4.02 -8.75 -12.41
N GLY A 45 -5.16 -8.12 -12.61
CA GLY A 45 -6.17 -7.92 -11.56
C GLY A 45 -6.73 -9.24 -11.03
N VAL A 46 -6.72 -9.40 -9.71
CA VAL A 46 -7.20 -10.60 -9.01
C VAL A 46 -8.59 -10.35 -8.43
N LYS A 47 -9.41 -11.37 -8.41
CA LYS A 47 -10.75 -11.31 -7.84
C LYS A 47 -10.72 -10.88 -6.37
N ASN A 48 -11.68 -10.04 -5.98
CA ASN A 48 -11.85 -9.64 -4.58
C ASN A 48 -12.04 -10.85 -3.66
N GLY A 49 -11.44 -10.77 -2.47
CA GLY A 49 -11.59 -11.80 -1.46
C GLY A 49 -10.51 -12.89 -1.48
N VAL A 50 -9.66 -12.91 -2.51
CA VAL A 50 -8.53 -13.86 -2.58
C VAL A 50 -7.40 -13.46 -1.63
N GLY A 51 -7.29 -12.17 -1.31
CA GLY A 51 -6.21 -11.64 -0.45
C GLY A 51 -4.97 -11.21 -1.21
N VAL A 52 -5.05 -11.22 -2.54
CA VAL A 52 -4.03 -10.73 -3.47
C VAL A 52 -4.72 -9.78 -4.43
N ASP A 53 -4.10 -8.65 -4.73
CA ASP A 53 -4.69 -7.63 -5.59
C ASP A 53 -4.24 -7.76 -7.06
N LEU A 54 -2.99 -8.13 -7.26
CA LEU A 54 -2.40 -8.34 -8.58
C LEU A 54 -1.61 -9.64 -8.61
N TYR A 55 -1.66 -10.33 -9.74
CA TYR A 55 -0.80 -11.48 -10.01
C TYR A 55 -0.18 -11.35 -11.41
N ASP A 56 1.14 -11.36 -11.45
CA ASP A 56 1.91 -11.39 -12.70
C ASP A 56 2.40 -12.82 -12.95
N GLN A 57 1.80 -13.47 -13.94
CA GLN A 57 2.13 -14.85 -14.28
C GLN A 57 3.56 -14.99 -14.78
N ASP A 58 4.07 -14.01 -15.54
CA ASP A 58 5.39 -14.08 -16.15
C ASP A 58 6.50 -14.13 -15.10
N SER A 59 6.35 -13.35 -14.04
CA SER A 59 7.32 -13.30 -12.93
C SER A 59 6.90 -14.11 -11.71
N ASN A 60 5.70 -14.72 -11.73
CA ASN A 60 5.10 -15.42 -10.59
C ASN A 60 5.07 -14.53 -9.34
N THR A 61 4.62 -13.29 -9.51
CA THR A 61 4.61 -12.26 -8.46
C THR A 61 3.20 -11.98 -7.97
N PHE A 62 3.00 -12.10 -6.67
CA PHE A 62 1.75 -11.81 -5.97
C PHE A 62 1.89 -10.48 -5.26
N THR A 63 1.02 -9.53 -5.56
CA THR A 63 1.07 -8.17 -5.02
C THR A 63 -0.21 -7.84 -4.27
N THR A 64 -0.07 -7.25 -3.10
CA THR A 64 -1.17 -6.60 -2.37
C THR A 64 -0.84 -5.13 -2.13
N VAL A 65 -1.88 -4.30 -2.06
CA VAL A 65 -1.75 -2.85 -1.92
C VAL A 65 -2.53 -2.39 -0.70
N HIS A 66 -1.86 -1.65 0.16
CA HIS A 66 -2.47 -1.02 1.33
C HIS A 66 -2.11 0.45 1.38
N SER A 67 -2.95 1.23 2.03
CA SER A 67 -2.73 2.65 2.27
C SER A 67 -2.58 2.89 3.76
N MET A 68 -1.63 3.76 4.12
CA MET A 68 -1.38 4.10 5.52
C MET A 68 -1.08 5.60 5.65
N ASN A 69 -1.90 6.30 6.43
CA ASN A 69 -1.56 7.66 6.83
C ASN A 69 -0.62 7.61 8.04
N VAL A 70 0.67 7.70 7.78
CA VAL A 70 1.69 7.63 8.84
C VAL A 70 1.63 8.80 9.83
N PHE A 71 0.92 9.87 9.48
CA PHE A 71 0.70 11.03 10.37
C PHE A 71 -0.53 10.88 11.26
N ALA A 72 -1.32 9.82 11.10
CA ALA A 72 -2.43 9.53 12.00
C ALA A 72 -1.93 9.22 13.41
N ALA A 73 -2.77 9.50 14.41
CA ALA A 73 -2.43 9.32 15.82
C ALA A 73 -1.97 7.88 16.18
N SER A 74 -2.42 6.89 15.42
CA SER A 74 -1.97 5.50 15.59
C SER A 74 -0.50 5.31 15.29
N TYR A 75 0.08 6.14 14.40
CA TYR A 75 1.43 5.96 13.87
C TYR A 75 2.38 7.11 14.14
N SER A 76 1.89 8.21 14.70
CA SER A 76 2.70 9.40 14.97
C SER A 76 2.32 10.08 16.26
N ASP A 77 3.31 10.70 16.88
CA ASP A 77 3.13 11.68 17.92
C ASP A 77 3.31 13.08 17.35
N TYR A 78 2.63 14.04 17.97
CA TYR A 78 2.67 15.44 17.56
C TYR A 78 3.79 16.18 18.29
N VAL A 79 4.57 16.98 17.57
CA VAL A 79 5.58 17.84 18.17
C VAL A 79 4.93 19.12 18.69
N ARG A 80 5.16 19.43 19.96
CA ARG A 80 4.50 20.56 20.68
C ARG A 80 4.61 21.92 19.97
N SER A 81 5.70 22.16 19.25
CA SER A 81 5.95 23.44 18.58
C SER A 81 5.34 23.52 17.17
N GLY A 82 4.79 22.41 16.67
CA GLY A 82 4.27 22.34 15.31
C GLY A 82 2.78 22.67 15.23
N ASP A 83 2.34 23.07 14.04
CA ASP A 83 0.93 23.32 13.75
C ASP A 83 0.26 22.14 12.98
N GLY A 84 1.01 21.09 12.72
CA GLY A 84 0.50 19.90 12.03
C GLY A 84 0.48 19.99 10.51
N THR A 85 1.07 21.04 9.93
CA THR A 85 1.04 21.27 8.49
C THR A 85 2.27 20.73 7.76
N LYS A 86 3.28 20.28 8.50
CA LYS A 86 4.54 19.78 7.96
C LYS A 86 4.88 18.42 8.54
N ALA A 87 5.60 17.61 7.77
CA ALA A 87 6.10 16.31 8.24
C ALA A 87 6.97 16.45 9.50
N SER A 88 7.77 17.52 9.60
CA SER A 88 8.62 17.80 10.77
C SER A 88 7.83 18.07 12.06
N ASP A 89 6.52 18.28 11.99
CA ASP A 89 5.66 18.43 13.16
C ASP A 89 5.29 17.09 13.80
N TYR A 90 5.73 15.99 13.21
CA TYR A 90 5.38 14.63 13.64
C TYR A 90 6.62 13.80 13.94
N ILE A 91 6.47 12.91 14.91
CA ILE A 91 7.46 11.87 15.22
C ILE A 91 6.78 10.54 14.94
N LEU A 92 7.31 9.78 13.97
CA LEU A 92 6.73 8.48 13.61
C LEU A 92 6.97 7.45 14.72
N LYS A 93 5.93 6.70 15.04
CA LYS A 93 6.00 5.57 15.98
C LYS A 93 6.48 4.34 15.22
N ARG A 94 7.79 4.17 15.12
CA ARG A 94 8.44 3.13 14.31
C ARG A 94 7.84 1.74 14.53
N GLU A 95 7.72 1.32 15.79
CA GLU A 95 7.24 -0.02 16.11
C GLU A 95 5.76 -0.23 15.75
N LYS A 96 4.94 0.81 15.84
CA LYS A 96 3.54 0.75 15.43
C LYS A 96 3.40 0.61 13.91
N ILE A 97 4.20 1.36 13.17
CA ILE A 97 4.24 1.27 11.70
C ILE A 97 4.74 -0.11 11.28
N LYS A 98 5.85 -0.57 11.87
CA LYS A 98 6.40 -1.90 11.58
C LYS A 98 5.39 -3.00 11.86
N ALA A 99 4.69 -2.95 13.00
CA ALA A 99 3.69 -3.95 13.35
C ALA A 99 2.55 -4.03 12.33
N ALA A 100 2.06 -2.87 11.87
CA ALA A 100 1.01 -2.82 10.85
C ALA A 100 1.48 -3.40 9.52
N LEU A 101 2.66 -3.01 9.05
CA LEU A 101 3.23 -3.52 7.80
C LEU A 101 3.52 -5.02 7.88
N LYS A 102 4.01 -5.48 9.01
CA LYS A 102 4.26 -6.91 9.23
C LYS A 102 2.95 -7.71 9.20
N ALA A 103 1.87 -7.18 9.76
CA ALA A 103 0.56 -7.81 9.70
C ALA A 103 0.06 -7.95 8.25
N TYR A 104 0.23 -6.92 7.42
CA TYR A 104 -0.11 -6.98 6.00
C TYR A 104 0.76 -8.01 5.25
N ALA A 105 2.06 -8.03 5.52
CA ALA A 105 2.98 -9.00 4.90
C ALA A 105 2.63 -10.44 5.27
N ASN A 106 2.33 -10.69 6.54
CA ASN A 106 1.90 -12.01 7.01
C ASN A 106 0.57 -12.44 6.40
N ALA A 107 -0.37 -11.50 6.23
CA ALA A 107 -1.64 -11.77 5.55
C ALA A 107 -1.43 -12.16 4.09
N LEU A 108 -0.51 -11.50 3.39
CA LEU A 108 -0.15 -11.85 2.02
C LEU A 108 0.48 -13.25 1.96
N ASN A 109 1.38 -13.57 2.88
CA ASN A 109 1.96 -14.91 2.96
C ASN A 109 0.88 -15.98 3.12
N ARG A 110 -0.08 -15.77 4.02
CA ARG A 110 -1.20 -16.71 4.21
C ARG A 110 -2.06 -16.85 2.96
N ALA A 111 -2.36 -15.73 2.30
CA ALA A 111 -3.14 -15.75 1.06
C ALA A 111 -2.44 -16.53 -0.04
N VAL A 112 -1.15 -16.30 -0.24
CA VAL A 112 -0.33 -17.00 -1.26
C VAL A 112 -0.22 -18.48 -0.93
N ASP A 113 -0.01 -18.84 0.33
CA ASP A 113 0.07 -20.24 0.76
C ASP A 113 -1.23 -21.00 0.51
N SER A 114 -2.38 -20.32 0.51
CA SER A 114 -3.68 -20.92 0.22
C SER A 114 -3.93 -21.13 -1.28
N ILE A 115 -3.14 -20.53 -2.15
CA ILE A 115 -3.27 -20.66 -3.60
C ILE A 115 -2.47 -21.88 -4.06
N SER A 116 -3.15 -22.87 -4.65
CA SER A 116 -2.51 -24.09 -5.11
C SER A 116 -2.11 -24.02 -6.59
N GLU A 117 -3.03 -24.34 -7.48
CA GLU A 117 -2.75 -24.53 -8.91
C GLU A 117 -3.11 -23.32 -9.76
N SER A 118 -4.09 -22.55 -9.34
CA SER A 118 -4.56 -21.39 -10.07
C SER A 118 -5.09 -20.31 -9.15
N ILE A 119 -5.17 -19.10 -9.67
CA ILE A 119 -5.75 -17.95 -9.01
C ILE A 119 -6.87 -17.38 -9.89
N GLU A 120 -8.01 -17.06 -9.29
CA GLU A 120 -9.13 -16.47 -10.01
C GLU A 120 -8.88 -14.97 -10.22
N MET A 121 -8.93 -14.55 -11.48
CA MET A 121 -8.69 -13.17 -11.88
C MET A 121 -9.98 -12.36 -11.82
N SER A 122 -9.85 -11.02 -11.86
CA SER A 122 -10.98 -10.09 -11.79
C SER A 122 -11.95 -10.21 -12.96
N ASP A 123 -11.50 -10.73 -14.10
CA ASP A 123 -12.34 -11.00 -15.29
C ASP A 123 -13.09 -12.35 -15.22
N GLY A 124 -12.93 -13.09 -14.13
CA GLY A 124 -13.58 -14.39 -13.93
C GLY A 124 -12.79 -15.58 -14.48
N THR A 125 -11.65 -15.36 -15.11
CA THR A 125 -10.79 -16.45 -15.61
C THR A 125 -9.90 -16.96 -14.49
N ASP A 126 -9.46 -18.23 -14.65
CA ASP A 126 -8.44 -18.82 -13.77
C ASP A 126 -7.07 -18.69 -14.43
N CYS A 127 -6.12 -18.13 -13.69
CA CYS A 127 -4.74 -18.03 -14.13
C CYS A 127 -3.92 -19.12 -13.45
N GLN A 128 -3.21 -19.93 -14.24
CA GLN A 128 -2.34 -20.97 -13.70
C GLN A 128 -1.20 -20.35 -12.91
N THR A 129 -0.97 -20.85 -11.71
CA THR A 129 0.19 -20.46 -10.90
C THR A 129 1.26 -21.54 -10.99
N ALA A 130 2.52 -21.12 -10.92
CA ALA A 130 3.62 -22.08 -10.89
C ALA A 130 3.64 -22.84 -9.56
N LEU A 131 3.52 -24.16 -9.64
CA LEU A 131 3.53 -25.05 -8.48
C LEU A 131 4.91 -25.61 -8.16
N GLU A 132 5.79 -25.57 -9.14
CA GLU A 132 7.09 -26.19 -8.99
C GLU A 132 7.90 -25.51 -7.90
N LYS A 133 8.50 -26.33 -7.04
CA LYS A 133 9.36 -25.85 -5.95
C LYS A 133 10.56 -25.05 -6.46
N THR A 134 10.90 -25.18 -7.74
CA THR A 134 11.98 -24.45 -8.39
C THR A 134 11.58 -23.04 -8.81
N MET A 135 10.28 -22.76 -8.91
CA MET A 135 9.79 -21.44 -9.27
C MET A 135 9.41 -20.68 -8.00
N HIS A 136 10.25 -19.75 -7.63
CA HIS A 136 10.03 -18.91 -6.46
C HIS A 136 8.77 -18.05 -6.66
N ARG A 137 7.91 -18.03 -5.65
CA ARG A 137 6.75 -17.14 -5.60
C ARG A 137 7.17 -15.81 -4.99
N GLU A 138 7.27 -14.79 -5.82
CA GLU A 138 7.56 -13.43 -5.34
C GLU A 138 6.33 -12.82 -4.69
N LYS A 139 6.52 -12.20 -3.54
CA LYS A 139 5.45 -11.53 -2.79
C LYS A 139 5.82 -10.09 -2.56
N VAL A 140 4.95 -9.18 -2.99
CA VAL A 140 5.18 -7.74 -2.91
C VAL A 140 4.02 -7.07 -2.18
N LEU A 141 4.35 -6.31 -1.15
CA LEU A 141 3.43 -5.44 -0.44
C LEU A 141 3.72 -4.00 -0.87
N ILE A 142 2.77 -3.37 -1.54
CA ILE A 142 2.84 -1.94 -1.85
C ILE A 142 2.14 -1.18 -0.75
N ILE A 143 2.85 -0.26 -0.11
CA ILE A 143 2.29 0.64 0.90
C ILE A 143 2.28 2.05 0.33
N VAL A 144 1.09 2.62 0.21
CA VAL A 144 0.92 4.01 -0.22
C VAL A 144 0.82 4.89 1.02
N VAL A 145 1.70 5.86 1.12
CA VAL A 145 1.79 6.81 2.22
C VAL A 145 1.70 8.24 1.69
N PRO A 146 1.38 9.24 2.55
CA PRO A 146 1.34 10.63 2.12
C PRO A 146 2.66 11.11 1.50
N GLU A 147 2.56 12.01 0.55
CA GLU A 147 3.72 12.59 -0.12
C GLU A 147 4.72 13.21 0.87
N GLU A 148 4.22 13.90 1.90
CA GLU A 148 5.08 14.53 2.92
C GLU A 148 5.90 13.51 3.71
N ALA A 149 5.51 12.23 3.71
CA ALA A 149 6.27 11.17 4.37
C ALA A 149 7.62 10.88 3.70
N THR A 150 7.91 11.47 2.53
CA THR A 150 9.24 11.40 1.90
C THR A 150 10.35 11.89 2.83
N GLU A 151 10.06 12.79 3.77
CA GLU A 151 11.02 13.23 4.77
C GLU A 151 11.46 12.09 5.70
N PHE A 152 10.66 11.04 5.81
CA PHE A 152 10.96 9.85 6.62
C PHE A 152 11.35 8.64 5.75
N ALA A 153 11.75 8.87 4.50
CA ALA A 153 12.05 7.80 3.55
C ALA A 153 13.10 6.80 4.06
N SER A 154 14.13 7.29 4.73
CA SER A 154 15.17 6.42 5.30
C SER A 154 14.62 5.50 6.38
N LEU A 155 13.79 6.03 7.28
CA LEU A 155 13.16 5.24 8.35
C LEU A 155 12.20 4.20 7.75
N LEU A 156 11.36 4.62 6.82
CA LEU A 156 10.38 3.73 6.19
C LEU A 156 11.06 2.63 5.38
N GLN A 157 12.15 2.95 4.69
CA GLN A 157 12.93 1.95 3.97
C GLN A 157 13.61 0.95 4.91
N GLU A 158 14.10 1.41 6.04
CA GLU A 158 14.66 0.54 7.08
C GLU A 158 13.62 -0.45 7.60
N ILE A 159 12.41 0.03 7.88
CA ILE A 159 11.29 -0.82 8.29
C ILE A 159 10.95 -1.82 7.19
N ALA A 160 10.89 -1.38 5.94
CA ALA A 160 10.61 -2.24 4.79
C ALA A 160 11.63 -3.37 4.66
N ASN A 161 12.91 -3.05 4.83
CA ASN A 161 13.99 -4.05 4.77
C ASN A 161 13.89 -5.07 5.90
N GLU A 162 13.55 -4.64 7.11
CA GLU A 162 13.36 -5.54 8.24
C GLU A 162 12.19 -6.51 8.00
N ILE A 163 11.08 -6.01 7.45
CA ILE A 163 9.92 -6.83 7.15
C ILE A 163 10.26 -7.86 6.07
N GLU A 164 10.99 -7.48 5.03
CA GLU A 164 11.45 -8.42 4.01
C GLU A 164 12.31 -9.53 4.61
N GLN A 165 13.22 -9.19 5.51
CA GLN A 165 14.05 -10.18 6.20
C GLN A 165 13.24 -11.12 7.09
N GLU A 166 12.23 -10.59 7.78
CA GLU A 166 11.42 -11.37 8.72
C GLU A 166 10.33 -12.20 8.06
N THR A 167 9.79 -11.76 6.93
CA THR A 167 8.60 -12.36 6.30
C THR A 167 8.83 -12.91 4.90
N GLY A 168 9.92 -12.52 4.25
CA GLY A 168 10.16 -12.85 2.84
C GLY A 168 9.30 -12.03 1.85
N VAL A 169 8.52 -11.07 2.34
CA VAL A 169 7.70 -10.19 1.52
C VAL A 169 8.44 -8.90 1.26
N LYS A 170 8.63 -8.57 -0.03
CA LYS A 170 9.23 -7.30 -0.43
C LYS A 170 8.22 -6.17 -0.19
N VAL A 171 8.66 -5.11 0.49
CA VAL A 171 7.82 -3.95 0.77
C VAL A 171 8.26 -2.77 -0.07
N ASN A 172 7.35 -2.26 -0.90
CA ASN A 172 7.56 -1.06 -1.71
C ASN A 172 6.75 0.08 -1.11
N ILE A 173 7.44 1.15 -0.71
CA ILE A 173 6.80 2.35 -0.19
C ILE A 173 6.57 3.31 -1.35
N THR A 174 5.32 3.72 -1.53
CA THR A 174 4.92 4.66 -2.58
C THR A 174 4.37 5.92 -1.93
N TYR A 175 4.89 7.07 -2.32
CA TYR A 175 4.52 8.37 -1.77
C TYR A 175 3.54 9.05 -2.72
N ARG A 176 2.32 9.30 -2.27
CA ARG A 176 1.27 9.89 -3.11
C ARG A 176 0.34 10.78 -2.31
N ASP A 177 -0.05 11.87 -2.90
CA ASP A 177 -0.97 12.87 -2.36
C ASP A 177 -0.53 13.49 -1.04
N LYS A 178 -0.83 14.75 -0.91
CA LYS A 178 -0.58 15.49 0.32
C LYS A 178 -1.67 15.22 1.34
N ALA A 179 -1.27 14.93 2.57
CA ALA A 179 -2.17 14.67 3.68
C ALA A 179 -2.18 15.81 4.70
N LEU A 180 -1.15 16.64 4.73
CA LEU A 180 -0.96 17.68 5.73
C LEU A 180 -1.24 19.06 5.16
N GLY A 181 -1.94 19.85 5.93
CA GLY A 181 -2.07 21.29 5.89
C GLY A 181 -2.06 21.99 4.54
N GLY A 182 -2.72 21.49 3.68
CA GLY A 182 -2.95 22.01 2.39
C GLY A 182 -2.46 23.26 1.87
#